data_05fac9108b3e8aaf2e0e9002297106e4
#
_entry.id   05fac9108b3e8aaf2e0e9002297106e4
#
_cell.length_a   1.000
_cell.length_b   1.000
_cell.length_c   1.000
_cell.angle_alpha   90.00
_cell.angle_beta   90.00
_cell.angle_gamma   90.00
#
_symmetry.space_group_name_H-M   'P 1'
#
loop_
_entity.id
_entity.type
_entity.pdbx_description
1 polymer ?
#
loop_
_entity_poly.entity_id
_entity_poly.type
_entity_poly.pdbx_seq_one_letter_code
_entity_poly.pdbx_strand_id
1 'polypeptide(L)'
;MLYLVAFLLHCLPLAMGHYDICKSWVTTDDGPSWEFYACQPKAMRMKDYVTVKVDPPGITCGNPPERFCTHENPYLCSDECDASTPDLAHPPKLLFDKEDEGLVTYWQSVTWSRYPEPLLANITLSWNKSIELTDDIVVTFEYGRPTIMMLEKSLDNGRTWHPYQYYADDCMEAFGMPARRVRDLSTTSANRIICTEEYSRWVGSKKEKNVRLEVRDRFAIFAGQDFRNMDNLYTRLESAKGLKDFFTVTDLRMRLLRPALGGTYVQRENLYKYFYAVSNIEVTGRCKCNLHANLCSFKEGTLQCECEHNTTGQDCGKCKKNFRTRSWRAGSYLPLPNGSPNAYCECYGHSNRCSYIDFLNVVTCVSCKHNTRGQHCQHCRLGFYRNGSAELDDENVCIECNCNQIGSLHDRCNETGYCECREGAAGPKCDDCLPNYYWRQGCFPNVCDEELLICQNGGTCYQNQRCICPAGYKGVLCEQSKCDSDTKACNSASSTYLSLITFLISALILQLRRLLDF
;
A
#
# COMPACT_ATOMS: atom_id res chain seq x y z
N MET A 1 35.64 -6.79 -37.46
CA MET A 1 35.63 -5.40 -36.99
C MET A 1 34.27 -4.71 -37.18
N LEU A 2 33.66 -4.74 -38.37
CA LEU A 2 32.36 -4.09 -38.61
C LEU A 2 31.22 -4.63 -37.72
N TYR A 3 31.17 -5.94 -37.46
CA TYR A 3 30.15 -6.56 -36.59
C TYR A 3 30.29 -6.18 -35.11
N LEU A 4 31.50 -5.92 -34.65
CA LEU A 4 31.72 -5.47 -33.25
C LEU A 4 31.29 -4.01 -33.06
N VAL A 5 31.52 -3.17 -34.08
CA VAL A 5 31.09 -1.76 -34.06
C VAL A 5 29.56 -1.65 -34.18
N ALA A 6 28.92 -2.51 -35.00
CA ALA A 6 27.44 -2.58 -35.08
C ALA A 6 26.81 -3.10 -33.78
N PHE A 7 27.44 -4.06 -33.11
CA PHE A 7 26.97 -4.55 -31.79
C PHE A 7 27.12 -3.51 -30.69
N LEU A 8 28.25 -2.77 -30.70
CA LEU A 8 28.45 -1.65 -29.76
C LEU A 8 27.47 -0.49 -30.00
N LEU A 9 27.16 -0.19 -31.29
CA LEU A 9 26.16 0.83 -31.63
C LEU A 9 24.71 0.41 -31.28
N HIS A 10 24.41 -0.89 -31.26
CA HIS A 10 23.10 -1.39 -30.82
C HIS A 10 22.99 -1.51 -29.28
N CYS A 11 24.11 -1.61 -28.55
CA CYS A 11 24.13 -1.63 -27.10
C CYS A 11 24.16 -0.23 -26.46
N LEU A 12 24.53 0.81 -27.24
CA LEU A 12 24.58 2.18 -26.74
C LEU A 12 23.19 2.78 -26.31
N PRO A 13 22.05 2.43 -26.93
CA PRO A 13 20.77 2.92 -26.46
C PRO A 13 20.30 2.26 -25.15
N LEU A 14 20.86 1.10 -24.78
CA LEU A 14 20.53 0.42 -23.52
C LEU A 14 21.24 1.00 -22.30
N ALA A 15 22.25 1.85 -22.50
CA ALA A 15 23.00 2.53 -21.44
C ALA A 15 22.57 3.98 -21.20
N MET A 16 21.66 4.53 -22.01
CA MET A 16 20.90 5.72 -21.64
C MET A 16 19.86 5.25 -20.63
N GLY A 17 20.21 5.36 -19.35
CA GLY A 17 19.25 5.14 -18.27
C GLY A 17 17.98 5.92 -18.60
N HIS A 18 16.91 5.22 -18.89
CA HIS A 18 15.58 5.80 -18.94
C HIS A 18 15.39 6.47 -17.58
N TYR A 19 15.37 7.79 -17.59
CA TYR A 19 15.05 8.58 -16.42
C TYR A 19 13.58 8.30 -16.13
N ASP A 20 13.34 7.37 -15.22
CA ASP A 20 11.98 7.07 -14.79
C ASP A 20 11.47 8.28 -14.02
N ILE A 21 10.64 9.05 -14.69
CA ILE A 21 9.77 10.03 -14.03
C ILE A 21 9.16 9.32 -12.84
N CYS A 22 9.21 9.94 -11.65
CA CYS A 22 8.71 9.33 -10.44
C CYS A 22 7.26 8.93 -10.61
N LYS A 23 7.04 7.65 -10.82
CA LYS A 23 5.75 7.01 -11.06
C LYS A 23 5.45 6.06 -9.94
N SER A 24 4.19 5.95 -9.51
CA SER A 24 3.71 4.85 -8.70
C SER A 24 2.59 4.12 -9.40
N TRP A 25 2.60 2.83 -9.16
CA TRP A 25 1.51 1.97 -9.54
C TRP A 25 0.40 2.11 -8.49
N VAL A 26 -0.70 2.72 -8.88
CA VAL A 26 -1.86 2.92 -8.02
C VAL A 26 -3.00 2.07 -8.57
N THR A 27 -3.66 1.33 -7.69
CA THR A 27 -4.91 0.64 -8.03
C THR A 27 -6.04 1.62 -7.76
N THR A 28 -6.61 2.17 -8.83
CA THR A 28 -7.80 3.02 -8.78
C THR A 28 -9.03 2.19 -9.07
N ASP A 29 -10.22 2.76 -8.85
CA ASP A 29 -11.50 2.12 -9.20
C ASP A 29 -11.57 1.78 -10.71
N ASP A 30 -10.77 2.46 -11.54
CA ASP A 30 -10.63 2.25 -12.98
C ASP A 30 -9.57 1.19 -13.36
N GLY A 31 -9.00 0.51 -12.36
CA GLY A 31 -7.93 -0.46 -12.53
C GLY A 31 -6.54 0.10 -12.25
N PRO A 32 -5.50 -0.74 -12.31
CA PRO A 32 -4.15 -0.34 -12.00
C PRO A 32 -3.60 0.63 -13.04
N SER A 33 -3.12 1.80 -12.61
CA SER A 33 -2.55 2.84 -13.46
C SER A 33 -1.26 3.42 -12.87
N TRP A 34 -0.41 3.98 -13.73
CA TRP A 34 0.76 4.73 -13.30
C TRP A 34 0.39 6.19 -13.04
N GLU A 35 0.52 6.63 -11.80
CA GLU A 35 0.38 8.05 -11.45
C GLU A 35 1.76 8.68 -11.24
N PHE A 36 1.88 9.94 -11.70
CA PHE A 36 3.09 10.74 -11.52
C PHE A 36 3.01 11.52 -10.22
N TYR A 37 4.07 11.48 -9.42
CA TYR A 37 4.17 12.30 -8.22
C TYR A 37 5.63 12.59 -7.86
N ALA A 38 5.79 13.38 -6.81
CA ALA A 38 7.09 13.76 -6.29
C ALA A 38 7.92 12.53 -5.92
N CYS A 39 9.21 12.56 -6.24
CA CYS A 39 10.15 11.46 -6.02
C CYS A 39 10.28 11.12 -4.55
N GLN A 40 9.82 9.94 -4.17
CA GLN A 40 9.97 9.40 -2.82
C GLN A 40 10.45 7.96 -2.85
N PRO A 41 11.40 7.58 -2.00
CA PRO A 41 11.75 6.20 -1.80
C PRO A 41 10.57 5.38 -1.27
N LYS A 42 10.52 4.10 -1.61
CA LYS A 42 9.56 3.16 -1.02
C LYS A 42 9.79 3.05 0.48
N ALA A 43 8.70 2.83 1.22
CA ALA A 43 8.78 2.49 2.62
C ALA A 43 9.50 1.14 2.81
N MET A 44 10.31 1.04 3.85
CA MET A 44 11.08 -0.15 4.20
C MET A 44 11.06 -0.39 5.71
N ARG A 45 11.35 -1.61 6.12
CA ARG A 45 11.57 -1.93 7.53
C ARG A 45 12.93 -1.38 7.95
N MET A 46 12.95 -0.58 8.99
CA MET A 46 14.14 0.16 9.41
C MET A 46 15.07 -0.65 10.32
N LYS A 47 14.67 -1.86 10.71
CA LYS A 47 15.45 -2.73 11.61
C LYS A 47 16.82 -3.15 11.06
N ASP A 48 16.93 -3.31 9.74
CA ASP A 48 18.16 -3.76 9.08
C ASP A 48 19.25 -2.67 9.03
N TYR A 49 18.89 -1.43 9.36
CA TYR A 49 19.74 -0.24 9.24
C TYR A 49 19.91 0.52 10.56
N VAL A 50 19.47 -0.06 11.66
CA VAL A 50 19.46 0.59 12.98
C VAL A 50 20.68 0.25 13.80
N THR A 51 21.23 1.24 14.49
CA THR A 51 22.18 1.06 15.57
C THR A 51 21.45 1.22 16.90
N VAL A 52 21.57 0.26 17.78
CA VAL A 52 20.91 0.24 19.09
C VAL A 52 21.90 0.55 20.19
N LYS A 53 21.51 1.44 21.09
CA LYS A 53 22.23 1.71 22.35
C LYS A 53 21.26 1.61 23.52
N VAL A 54 21.67 0.89 24.56
CA VAL A 54 20.90 0.78 25.78
C VAL A 54 21.69 1.45 26.92
N ASP A 55 21.05 2.34 27.64
CA ASP A 55 21.62 3.10 28.76
C ASP A 55 20.71 2.96 30.01
N PRO A 56 21.26 3.02 31.22
CA PRO A 56 22.70 3.17 31.55
C PRO A 56 23.50 1.88 31.29
N PRO A 57 24.82 1.95 31.21
CA PRO A 57 25.66 0.77 31.16
C PRO A 57 25.36 -0.13 32.35
N GLY A 58 25.19 -1.45 32.09
CA GLY A 58 24.81 -2.43 33.11
C GLY A 58 23.32 -2.56 33.40
N ILE A 59 22.46 -1.86 32.67
CA ILE A 59 21.00 -2.05 32.77
C ILE A 59 20.52 -3.39 32.15
N THR A 60 21.27 -3.96 31.24
CA THR A 60 20.99 -5.31 30.71
C THR A 60 21.37 -6.33 31.77
N CYS A 61 20.51 -7.31 32.03
CA CYS A 61 20.74 -8.35 33.02
C CYS A 61 21.88 -9.31 32.63
N GLY A 62 22.32 -10.13 33.58
CA GLY A 62 23.26 -11.23 33.35
C GLY A 62 24.71 -10.91 33.70
N ASN A 63 25.04 -9.69 34.12
CA ASN A 63 26.36 -9.36 34.65
C ASN A 63 26.27 -8.42 35.86
N PRO A 64 26.31 -8.95 37.09
CA PRO A 64 26.39 -10.38 37.44
C PRO A 64 25.14 -11.17 37.06
N PRO A 65 25.22 -12.51 37.00
CA PRO A 65 24.05 -13.37 36.83
C PRO A 65 23.00 -13.12 37.91
N GLU A 66 21.73 -13.07 37.50
CA GLU A 66 20.62 -12.86 38.43
C GLU A 66 19.44 -13.78 38.11
N ARG A 67 18.67 -14.12 39.14
CA ARG A 67 17.43 -14.86 38.99
C ARG A 67 16.26 -13.89 38.89
N PHE A 68 15.26 -14.31 38.13
CA PHE A 68 14.02 -13.55 38.02
C PHE A 68 12.79 -14.47 38.03
N CYS A 69 11.64 -13.88 38.26
CA CYS A 69 10.37 -14.57 38.24
C CYS A 69 9.37 -13.80 37.37
N THR A 70 8.52 -14.52 36.68
CA THR A 70 7.47 -13.93 35.85
C THR A 70 6.27 -13.52 36.69
N HIS A 71 5.41 -12.62 36.18
CA HIS A 71 4.16 -12.26 36.86
C HIS A 71 3.17 -13.44 36.97
N GLU A 72 3.33 -14.46 36.13
CA GLU A 72 2.50 -15.65 36.11
C GLU A 72 2.90 -16.65 37.21
N ASN A 73 4.18 -16.67 37.53
CA ASN A 73 4.71 -17.52 38.57
C ASN A 73 5.61 -16.72 39.50
N PRO A 74 5.04 -15.76 40.24
CA PRO A 74 5.82 -14.74 40.97
C PRO A 74 6.54 -15.27 42.21
N TYR A 75 6.30 -16.53 42.60
CA TYR A 75 6.94 -17.15 43.75
C TYR A 75 8.04 -18.17 43.41
N LEU A 76 8.08 -18.60 42.13
CA LEU A 76 9.09 -19.53 41.64
C LEU A 76 10.07 -18.76 40.74
N CYS A 77 11.09 -18.16 41.35
CA CYS A 77 12.13 -17.42 40.62
C CYS A 77 13.22 -18.41 40.13
N SER A 78 12.85 -19.28 39.24
CA SER A 78 13.71 -20.33 38.67
C SER A 78 14.46 -19.88 37.42
N ASP A 79 13.95 -18.83 36.76
CA ASP A 79 14.55 -18.33 35.54
C ASP A 79 15.80 -17.51 35.88
N GLU A 80 16.83 -17.63 35.04
CA GLU A 80 18.13 -17.02 35.28
C GLU A 80 18.56 -16.22 34.03
N CYS A 81 19.07 -15.02 34.24
CA CYS A 81 19.75 -14.24 33.24
C CYS A 81 21.25 -14.29 33.49
N ASP A 82 22.02 -14.78 32.53
CA ASP A 82 23.48 -14.89 32.61
C ASP A 82 24.11 -14.53 31.26
N ALA A 83 24.85 -13.42 31.23
CA ALA A 83 25.49 -12.93 30.03
C ALA A 83 26.64 -13.83 29.53
N SER A 84 27.16 -14.73 30.38
CA SER A 84 28.22 -15.68 30.02
C SER A 84 27.69 -16.94 29.32
N THR A 85 26.41 -17.24 29.49
CA THR A 85 25.74 -18.41 28.92
C THR A 85 24.84 -17.99 27.77
N PRO A 86 25.12 -18.38 26.50
CA PRO A 86 24.36 -17.90 25.32
C PRO A 86 22.86 -18.11 25.42
N ASP A 87 22.40 -19.23 25.97
CA ASP A 87 20.98 -19.59 26.08
C ASP A 87 20.23 -18.81 27.17
N LEU A 88 20.96 -18.20 28.11
CA LEU A 88 20.44 -17.42 29.24
C LEU A 88 20.73 -15.91 29.08
N ALA A 89 21.39 -15.54 28.01
CA ALA A 89 21.76 -14.15 27.75
C ALA A 89 20.65 -13.41 27.00
N HIS A 90 20.34 -12.18 27.46
CA HIS A 90 19.33 -11.31 26.86
C HIS A 90 19.90 -9.97 26.39
N PRO A 91 20.89 -9.96 25.47
CA PRO A 91 21.57 -8.74 25.03
C PRO A 91 20.70 -7.88 24.10
N PRO A 92 21.06 -6.59 23.92
CA PRO A 92 20.30 -5.66 23.07
C PRO A 92 20.14 -6.08 21.59
N LYS A 93 21.00 -6.96 21.08
CA LYS A 93 20.87 -7.50 19.71
C LYS A 93 19.56 -8.26 19.48
N LEU A 94 18.95 -8.81 20.54
CA LEU A 94 17.68 -9.55 20.47
C LEU A 94 16.46 -8.64 20.28
N LEU A 95 16.62 -7.32 20.27
CA LEU A 95 15.55 -6.37 19.95
C LEU A 95 15.14 -6.39 18.47
N PHE A 96 15.99 -6.93 17.58
CA PHE A 96 15.83 -6.88 16.12
C PHE A 96 16.26 -8.17 15.41
N ASP A 97 16.45 -9.25 16.13
CA ASP A 97 16.81 -10.52 15.50
C ASP A 97 15.67 -11.09 14.64
N LYS A 98 16.00 -12.12 13.89
CA LYS A 98 15.00 -12.93 13.23
C LYS A 98 14.53 -13.96 14.24
N GLU A 99 13.25 -13.94 14.56
CA GLU A 99 12.65 -15.03 15.31
C GLU A 99 12.73 -16.31 14.44
N ASP A 100 13.66 -17.19 14.76
CA ASP A 100 13.74 -18.51 14.17
C ASP A 100 12.69 -19.40 14.83
N GLU A 101 11.71 -19.85 14.02
CA GLU A 101 10.74 -20.93 14.24
C GLU A 101 10.33 -21.18 15.71
N GLY A 102 9.62 -20.20 16.30
CA GLY A 102 8.83 -20.45 17.53
C GLY A 102 9.54 -20.19 18.87
N LEU A 103 10.78 -19.79 18.88
CA LEU A 103 11.47 -19.32 20.09
C LEU A 103 11.45 -17.79 20.12
N VAL A 104 10.64 -17.20 20.99
CA VAL A 104 10.63 -15.75 21.21
C VAL A 104 11.88 -15.36 21.98
N THR A 105 12.75 -14.58 21.35
CA THR A 105 13.91 -13.95 21.97
C THR A 105 13.57 -12.55 22.44
N TYR A 106 14.27 -12.05 23.47
CA TYR A 106 14.01 -10.71 24.00
C TYR A 106 15.25 -10.14 24.70
N TRP A 107 15.37 -8.82 24.67
CA TRP A 107 16.25 -8.10 25.55
C TRP A 107 15.62 -7.95 26.94
N GLN A 108 16.39 -8.11 28.00
CA GLN A 108 15.92 -7.97 29.38
C GLN A 108 16.81 -7.02 30.19
N SER A 109 16.16 -6.17 31.00
CA SER A 109 16.82 -5.35 31.99
C SER A 109 17.13 -6.16 33.26
N VAL A 110 18.01 -5.65 34.13
CA VAL A 110 18.10 -6.10 35.52
C VAL A 110 16.76 -5.99 36.23
N THR A 111 16.55 -6.78 37.25
CA THR A 111 15.35 -6.72 38.09
C THR A 111 15.33 -5.46 38.98
N TRP A 112 14.15 -5.05 39.43
CA TRP A 112 14.00 -3.85 40.30
C TRP A 112 14.38 -4.09 41.75
N SER A 113 15.50 -4.77 41.96
CA SER A 113 15.99 -5.16 43.29
C SER A 113 16.35 -3.97 44.18
N ARG A 114 16.63 -2.79 43.61
CA ARG A 114 17.01 -1.57 44.33
C ARG A 114 15.83 -0.66 44.71
N TYR A 115 14.60 -1.18 44.66
CA TYR A 115 13.44 -0.39 45.09
C TYR A 115 13.67 0.28 46.44
N PRO A 116 13.35 1.58 46.63
CA PRO A 116 12.52 2.46 45.81
C PRO A 116 13.26 3.28 44.72
N GLU A 117 14.58 3.09 44.52
CA GLU A 117 15.26 3.73 43.39
C GLU A 117 14.57 3.33 42.09
N PRO A 118 14.23 4.30 41.18
CA PRO A 118 13.53 3.97 39.96
C PRO A 118 14.37 3.09 39.03
N LEU A 119 13.78 2.05 38.48
CA LEU A 119 14.38 1.24 37.40
C LEU A 119 14.24 1.98 36.10
N LEU A 120 15.29 2.69 35.67
CA LEU A 120 15.28 3.49 34.46
C LEU A 120 16.12 2.82 33.37
N ALA A 121 15.54 2.67 32.18
CA ALA A 121 16.25 2.18 31.00
C ALA A 121 15.92 3.05 29.78
N ASN A 122 16.93 3.37 28.99
CA ASN A 122 16.76 4.08 27.74
C ASN A 122 17.23 3.18 26.59
N ILE A 123 16.37 2.93 25.61
CA ILE A 123 16.70 2.23 24.37
C ILE A 123 16.72 3.28 23.27
N THR A 124 17.88 3.54 22.70
CA THR A 124 18.09 4.52 21.65
C THR A 124 18.32 3.81 20.32
N LEU A 125 17.55 4.18 19.31
CA LEU A 125 17.61 3.69 17.94
C LEU A 125 18.13 4.81 17.05
N SER A 126 19.25 4.58 16.37
CA SER A 126 19.91 5.57 15.51
C SER A 126 20.07 5.02 14.09
N TRP A 127 19.66 5.78 13.10
CA TRP A 127 19.83 5.41 11.69
C TRP A 127 20.92 6.21 10.99
N ASN A 128 21.41 7.25 11.64
CA ASN A 128 22.38 8.20 11.06
C ASN A 128 21.88 8.78 9.71
N LYS A 129 20.55 8.91 9.59
CA LYS A 129 19.82 9.33 8.41
C LYS A 129 18.46 9.90 8.81
N SER A 130 18.03 10.96 8.16
CA SER A 130 16.66 11.44 8.32
C SER A 130 15.68 10.48 7.65
N ILE A 131 14.68 10.05 8.40
CA ILE A 131 13.64 9.09 8.00
C ILE A 131 12.28 9.74 8.15
N GLU A 132 11.39 9.48 7.23
CA GLU A 132 9.97 9.80 7.32
C GLU A 132 9.20 8.53 7.69
N LEU A 133 8.51 8.56 8.84
CA LEU A 133 7.67 7.45 9.29
C LEU A 133 6.47 7.29 8.36
N THR A 134 6.16 6.07 7.99
CA THR A 134 5.05 5.73 7.08
C THR A 134 4.03 4.79 7.71
N ASP A 135 4.40 4.16 8.82
CA ASP A 135 3.55 3.23 9.55
C ASP A 135 3.75 3.42 11.06
N ASP A 136 2.94 2.73 11.84
CA ASP A 136 3.02 2.75 13.30
C ASP A 136 4.40 2.25 13.79
N ILE A 137 4.86 2.85 14.90
CA ILE A 137 5.97 2.26 15.66
C ILE A 137 5.35 1.29 16.65
N VAL A 138 5.79 0.04 16.62
CA VAL A 138 5.29 -1.02 17.51
C VAL A 138 6.43 -1.57 18.35
N VAL A 139 6.24 -1.59 19.66
CA VAL A 139 7.18 -2.19 20.62
C VAL A 139 6.48 -3.34 21.32
N THR A 140 7.05 -4.54 21.22
CA THR A 140 6.48 -5.76 21.81
C THR A 140 7.21 -6.10 23.11
N PHE A 141 6.45 -6.15 24.20
CA PHE A 141 6.93 -6.51 25.54
C PHE A 141 6.54 -7.95 25.88
N GLU A 142 7.49 -8.74 26.39
CA GLU A 142 7.23 -10.17 26.64
C GLU A 142 6.53 -10.42 27.97
N TYR A 143 6.90 -9.74 29.04
CA TYR A 143 6.38 -9.99 30.39
C TYR A 143 5.54 -8.83 30.97
N GLY A 144 4.89 -8.09 30.11
CA GLY A 144 4.01 -6.98 30.48
C GLY A 144 4.54 -5.62 30.02
N ARG A 145 3.61 -4.77 29.62
CA ARG A 145 3.91 -3.42 29.14
C ARG A 145 4.28 -2.51 30.32
N PRO A 146 5.23 -1.58 30.16
CA PRO A 146 5.60 -0.62 31.19
C PRO A 146 4.39 0.15 31.70
N THR A 147 4.31 0.36 33.01
CA THR A 147 3.30 1.21 33.62
C THR A 147 3.52 2.68 33.24
N ILE A 148 4.79 3.11 33.13
CA ILE A 148 5.15 4.46 32.70
C ILE A 148 6.32 4.37 31.71
N MET A 149 6.16 4.96 30.53
CA MET A 149 7.22 5.16 29.56
C MET A 149 7.00 6.41 28.73
N MET A 150 8.03 6.89 28.04
CA MET A 150 7.88 7.93 27.04
C MET A 150 8.74 7.62 25.81
N LEU A 151 8.25 8.04 24.67
CA LEU A 151 8.97 8.04 23.42
C LEU A 151 9.46 9.46 23.13
N GLU A 152 10.74 9.58 22.81
CA GLU A 152 11.37 10.81 22.37
C GLU A 152 11.95 10.62 20.97
N LYS A 153 12.11 11.70 20.25
CA LYS A 153 12.75 11.71 18.93
C LYS A 153 13.81 12.79 18.82
N SER A 154 14.73 12.57 17.91
CA SER A 154 15.71 13.55 17.46
C SER A 154 15.54 13.84 15.95
N LEU A 155 15.90 15.05 15.53
CA LEU A 155 15.98 15.48 14.13
C LEU A 155 17.44 15.81 13.72
N ASP A 156 18.38 15.69 14.63
CA ASP A 156 19.75 16.16 14.50
C ASP A 156 20.80 15.11 14.95
N ASN A 157 20.51 13.84 14.69
CA ASN A 157 21.36 12.68 15.03
C ASN A 157 21.68 12.61 16.54
N GLY A 158 20.63 12.71 17.37
CA GLY A 158 20.72 12.51 18.79
C GLY A 158 21.32 13.67 19.59
N ARG A 159 21.55 14.84 18.99
CA ARG A 159 22.08 16.02 19.72
C ARG A 159 21.03 16.67 20.60
N THR A 160 19.80 16.82 20.07
CA THR A 160 18.66 17.31 20.83
C THR A 160 17.53 16.30 20.81
N TRP A 161 16.80 16.23 21.92
CA TRP A 161 15.71 15.30 22.09
C TRP A 161 14.42 16.04 22.42
N HIS A 162 13.34 15.63 21.77
CA HIS A 162 12.01 16.18 21.97
C HIS A 162 11.04 15.07 22.36
N PRO A 163 10.16 15.29 23.34
CA PRO A 163 9.08 14.36 23.62
C PRO A 163 8.28 14.07 22.35
N TYR A 164 7.89 12.81 22.18
CA TYR A 164 7.13 12.39 21.02
C TYR A 164 5.75 11.83 21.41
N GLN A 165 5.71 10.97 22.43
CA GLN A 165 4.48 10.51 23.07
C GLN A 165 4.76 10.03 24.48
N TYR A 166 3.78 10.21 25.37
CA TYR A 166 3.80 9.73 26.75
C TYR A 166 2.81 8.57 26.91
N TYR A 167 3.18 7.60 27.74
CA TYR A 167 2.39 6.41 28.06
C TYR A 167 2.40 6.20 29.55
N ALA A 168 1.23 6.11 30.16
CA ALA A 168 1.10 5.87 31.59
C ALA A 168 -0.21 5.11 31.89
N ASP A 169 -0.28 4.44 33.02
CA ASP A 169 -1.51 3.89 33.57
C ASP A 169 -2.44 4.99 34.11
N ASP A 170 -1.85 6.09 34.59
CA ASP A 170 -2.51 7.36 34.91
C ASP A 170 -1.67 8.52 34.37
N CYS A 171 -2.13 9.17 33.30
CA CYS A 171 -1.44 10.28 32.65
C CYS A 171 -1.36 11.54 33.51
N MET A 172 -2.36 11.76 34.37
CA MET A 172 -2.38 12.93 35.24
C MET A 172 -1.39 12.78 36.38
N GLU A 173 -1.31 11.59 36.99
CA GLU A 173 -0.35 11.31 38.06
C GLU A 173 1.10 11.32 37.51
N ALA A 174 1.34 10.66 36.39
CA ALA A 174 2.70 10.45 35.88
C ALA A 174 3.31 11.70 35.23
N PHE A 175 2.53 12.47 34.48
CA PHE A 175 3.01 13.56 33.62
C PHE A 175 2.24 14.88 33.77
N GLY A 176 1.22 14.97 34.63
CA GLY A 176 0.36 16.14 34.76
C GLY A 176 -0.43 16.47 33.51
N MET A 177 -0.69 15.48 32.65
CA MET A 177 -1.35 15.64 31.35
C MET A 177 -2.68 14.87 31.33
N PRO A 178 -3.74 15.43 30.71
CA PRO A 178 -4.96 14.67 30.51
C PRO A 178 -4.75 13.52 29.51
N ALA A 179 -5.31 12.36 29.83
CA ALA A 179 -5.29 11.21 28.94
C ALA A 179 -6.02 11.53 27.62
N ARG A 180 -5.41 11.18 26.49
CA ARG A 180 -5.97 11.37 25.14
C ARG A 180 -5.61 10.20 24.24
N ARG A 181 -6.43 9.99 23.20
CA ARG A 181 -6.19 9.02 22.13
C ARG A 181 -6.01 9.76 20.81
N VAL A 182 -5.36 9.15 19.84
CA VAL A 182 -5.15 9.76 18.52
C VAL A 182 -6.48 10.06 17.82
N ARG A 183 -7.48 9.20 17.98
CA ARG A 183 -8.84 9.43 17.45
C ARG A 183 -9.57 10.66 18.01
N ASP A 184 -9.11 11.20 19.13
CA ASP A 184 -9.66 12.41 19.73
C ASP A 184 -8.99 13.68 19.18
N LEU A 185 -8.01 13.55 18.29
CA LEU A 185 -7.29 14.64 17.64
C LEU A 185 -8.02 15.13 16.38
N SER A 186 -7.86 16.42 16.10
CA SER A 186 -8.38 17.08 14.91
C SER A 186 -7.27 17.41 13.91
N THR A 187 -7.64 17.88 12.73
CA THR A 187 -6.68 18.32 11.69
C THR A 187 -5.74 19.43 12.14
N THR A 188 -6.12 20.25 13.14
CA THR A 188 -5.29 21.30 13.71
C THR A 188 -4.37 20.81 14.83
N SER A 189 -4.60 19.62 15.35
CA SER A 189 -3.88 19.04 16.50
C SER A 189 -3.23 17.68 16.19
N ALA A 190 -3.17 17.27 14.93
CA ALA A 190 -2.66 15.96 14.52
C ALA A 190 -1.17 15.74 14.87
N ASN A 191 -0.37 16.80 14.99
CA ASN A 191 1.02 16.77 15.44
C ASN A 191 1.20 17.04 16.94
N ARG A 192 0.11 17.03 17.71
CA ARG A 192 0.18 17.26 19.16
C ARG A 192 0.76 16.04 19.87
N ILE A 193 1.63 16.32 20.84
CA ILE A 193 2.15 15.33 21.78
C ILE A 193 1.04 15.04 22.80
N ILE A 194 0.72 13.77 22.98
CA ILE A 194 -0.34 13.29 23.89
C ILE A 194 0.23 12.33 24.93
N CYS A 195 -0.50 12.18 26.03
CA CYS A 195 -0.34 11.07 26.96
C CYS A 195 -1.52 10.12 26.77
N THR A 196 -1.24 8.82 26.61
CA THR A 196 -2.27 7.77 26.48
C THR A 196 -2.14 6.71 27.54
N GLU A 197 -3.30 6.25 28.05
CA GLU A 197 -3.38 5.18 29.04
C GLU A 197 -3.68 3.82 28.41
N GLU A 198 -3.90 3.79 27.10
CA GLU A 198 -4.37 2.61 26.37
C GLU A 198 -3.36 1.46 26.41
N TYR A 199 -2.08 1.78 26.43
CA TYR A 199 -1.00 0.80 26.35
C TYR A 199 -0.33 0.48 27.69
N SER A 200 -0.68 1.14 28.78
CA SER A 200 0.00 0.99 30.09
C SER A 200 -0.86 0.33 31.16
N ARG A 201 -2.14 0.14 30.91
CA ARG A 201 -3.03 -0.58 31.83
C ARG A 201 -2.70 -2.07 31.85
N TRP A 202 -2.66 -2.63 33.04
CA TRP A 202 -2.43 -4.07 33.20
C TRP A 202 -3.66 -4.88 32.76
N VAL A 203 -3.47 -5.77 31.79
CA VAL A 203 -4.51 -6.68 31.26
C VAL A 203 -4.06 -8.15 31.30
N GLY A 204 -2.93 -8.44 31.92
CA GLY A 204 -2.26 -9.73 31.94
C GLY A 204 -0.99 -9.72 31.07
N SER A 205 0.03 -10.49 31.47
CA SER A 205 1.34 -10.49 30.82
C SER A 205 1.32 -10.97 29.36
N LYS A 206 0.38 -11.84 29.00
CA LYS A 206 0.32 -12.49 27.67
C LYS A 206 -0.76 -11.95 26.73
N LYS A 207 -1.71 -11.14 27.23
CA LYS A 207 -2.88 -10.74 26.40
C LYS A 207 -2.57 -9.60 25.45
N GLU A 208 -1.91 -8.57 25.91
CA GLU A 208 -1.60 -7.39 25.12
C GLU A 208 -0.16 -7.00 25.34
N LYS A 209 0.70 -7.34 24.38
CA LYS A 209 2.14 -7.15 24.47
C LYS A 209 2.62 -5.85 23.83
N ASN A 210 1.82 -5.25 22.95
CA ASN A 210 2.24 -4.16 22.09
C ASN A 210 1.97 -2.79 22.71
N VAL A 211 2.95 -1.90 22.61
CA VAL A 211 2.83 -0.46 22.78
C VAL A 211 3.00 0.19 21.42
N ARG A 212 2.13 1.11 21.04
CA ARG A 212 2.13 1.73 19.70
C ARG A 212 2.25 3.24 19.76
N LEU A 213 2.93 3.81 18.75
CA LEU A 213 2.74 5.17 18.29
C LEU A 213 1.94 5.11 17.00
N GLU A 214 0.72 5.60 17.03
CA GLU A 214 -0.25 5.48 15.93
C GLU A 214 0.01 6.55 14.85
N VAL A 215 0.93 6.27 13.95
CA VAL A 215 1.27 7.14 12.81
C VAL A 215 0.17 7.09 11.76
N ARG A 216 -0.34 5.90 11.45
CA ARG A 216 -1.42 5.71 10.45
C ARG A 216 -2.71 6.42 10.84
N ASP A 217 -3.11 6.30 12.11
CA ASP A 217 -4.31 6.99 12.59
C ASP A 217 -4.17 8.51 12.50
N ARG A 218 -2.97 9.05 12.72
CA ARG A 218 -2.69 10.48 12.51
C ARG A 218 -2.75 10.88 11.04
N PHE A 219 -2.33 10.03 10.12
CA PHE A 219 -2.51 10.24 8.67
C PHE A 219 -4.00 10.16 8.28
N ALA A 220 -4.74 9.23 8.86
CA ALA A 220 -6.16 9.05 8.61
C ALA A 220 -7.01 10.28 8.99
N ILE A 221 -6.56 11.13 9.92
CA ILE A 221 -7.20 12.42 10.23
C ILE A 221 -7.33 13.30 8.98
N PHE A 222 -6.38 13.20 8.04
CA PHE A 222 -6.35 13.98 6.80
C PHE A 222 -6.84 13.21 5.58
N ALA A 223 -6.42 11.95 5.47
CA ALA A 223 -6.67 11.10 4.30
C ALA A 223 -7.96 10.28 4.39
N GLY A 224 -8.60 10.23 5.57
CA GLY A 224 -9.70 9.31 5.88
C GLY A 224 -9.19 7.91 6.23
N GLN A 225 -10.06 7.09 6.82
CA GLN A 225 -9.68 5.73 7.29
C GLN A 225 -9.20 4.82 6.14
N ASP A 226 -9.77 4.98 4.95
CA ASP A 226 -9.43 4.21 3.76
C ASP A 226 -8.27 4.81 2.95
N PHE A 227 -7.66 5.89 3.43
CA PHE A 227 -6.59 6.63 2.75
C PHE A 227 -6.96 7.09 1.32
N ARG A 228 -8.23 7.30 1.02
CA ARG A 228 -8.70 7.73 -0.31
C ARG A 228 -8.35 9.19 -0.63
N ASN A 229 -8.17 10.02 0.39
CA ASN A 229 -7.88 11.45 0.21
C ASN A 229 -6.42 11.78 0.56
N MET A 230 -5.47 11.11 -0.07
CA MET A 230 -4.04 11.37 0.11
C MET A 230 -3.62 12.79 -0.29
N ASP A 231 -4.33 13.41 -1.22
CA ASP A 231 -4.10 14.80 -1.63
C ASP A 231 -4.25 15.79 -0.49
N ASN A 232 -5.25 15.57 0.37
CA ASN A 232 -5.44 16.40 1.54
C ASN A 232 -4.28 16.23 2.54
N LEU A 233 -3.80 15.00 2.75
CA LEU A 233 -2.64 14.74 3.59
C LEU A 233 -1.39 15.45 3.05
N TYR A 234 -1.09 15.32 1.77
CA TYR A 234 0.09 15.95 1.15
C TYR A 234 0.00 17.48 1.19
N THR A 235 -1.17 18.05 0.93
CA THR A 235 -1.40 19.50 1.05
C THR A 235 -1.16 19.98 2.48
N ARG A 236 -1.57 19.18 3.48
CA ARG A 236 -1.37 19.53 4.89
C ARG A 236 0.08 19.35 5.34
N LEU A 237 0.76 18.31 4.89
CA LEU A 237 2.20 18.11 5.15
C LEU A 237 3.03 19.30 4.65
N GLU A 238 2.64 19.94 3.54
CA GLU A 238 3.33 21.12 3.01
C GLU A 238 2.93 22.42 3.72
N SER A 239 1.65 22.59 4.04
CA SER A 239 1.11 23.88 4.53
C SER A 239 1.11 24.01 6.05
N ALA A 240 1.00 22.89 6.81
CA ALA A 240 0.91 22.94 8.26
C ALA A 240 2.31 22.94 8.89
N LYS A 241 2.63 24.02 9.61
CA LYS A 241 3.92 24.17 10.28
C LYS A 241 4.19 23.02 11.26
N GLY A 242 5.34 22.37 11.11
CA GLY A 242 5.81 21.31 11.99
C GLY A 242 5.15 19.93 11.78
N LEU A 243 4.15 19.82 10.90
CA LEU A 243 3.50 18.52 10.64
C LEU A 243 4.46 17.54 9.95
N LYS A 244 5.22 17.99 8.97
CA LYS A 244 6.24 17.21 8.28
C LYS A 244 7.36 16.79 9.22
N ASP A 245 7.82 17.70 10.08
CA ASP A 245 8.84 17.42 11.08
C ASP A 245 8.32 16.47 12.16
N PHE A 246 7.02 16.46 12.44
CA PHE A 246 6.44 15.51 13.41
C PHE A 246 6.68 14.06 12.96
N PHE A 247 6.54 13.74 11.67
CA PHE A 247 6.78 12.40 11.14
C PHE A 247 8.23 12.14 10.71
N THR A 248 9.11 13.12 10.84
CA THR A 248 10.54 12.97 10.53
C THR A 248 11.31 12.64 11.81
N VAL A 249 12.25 11.69 11.71
CA VAL A 249 13.14 11.30 12.80
C VAL A 249 14.53 10.99 12.25
N THR A 250 15.58 11.24 13.02
CA THR A 250 16.92 10.69 12.81
C THR A 250 17.20 9.59 13.83
N ASP A 251 16.67 9.76 15.02
CA ASP A 251 16.79 8.83 16.13
C ASP A 251 15.49 8.79 16.93
N LEU A 252 15.24 7.65 17.55
CA LEU A 252 14.18 7.44 18.52
C LEU A 252 14.77 6.97 19.84
N ARG A 253 14.21 7.44 20.95
CA ARG A 253 14.59 6.98 22.28
C ARG A 253 13.37 6.61 23.09
N MET A 254 13.31 5.36 23.50
CA MET A 254 12.32 4.88 24.46
C MET A 254 12.90 5.01 25.85
N ARG A 255 12.23 5.77 26.70
CA ARG A 255 12.57 5.86 28.12
C ARG A 255 11.57 5.02 28.89
N LEU A 256 12.05 3.94 29.47
CA LEU A 256 11.29 3.04 30.34
C LEU A 256 11.45 3.54 31.76
N LEU A 257 10.37 4.02 32.36
CA LEU A 257 10.39 4.76 33.61
C LEU A 257 9.85 3.94 34.79
N ARG A 258 8.88 3.03 34.50
CA ARG A 258 8.31 2.14 35.52
C ARG A 258 7.89 0.82 34.85
N PRO A 259 8.37 -0.34 35.36
CA PRO A 259 8.04 -1.63 34.78
C PRO A 259 6.57 -1.99 35.02
N ALA A 260 6.12 -3.07 34.38
CA ALA A 260 4.81 -3.67 34.64
C ALA A 260 4.72 -4.11 36.11
N LEU A 261 3.65 -3.74 36.79
CA LEU A 261 3.49 -4.05 38.22
C LEU A 261 2.68 -5.33 38.48
N GLY A 262 1.92 -5.81 37.48
CA GLY A 262 1.00 -6.92 37.68
C GLY A 262 -0.15 -6.62 38.65
N GLY A 263 -0.36 -5.35 38.97
CA GLY A 263 -1.33 -4.84 39.94
C GLY A 263 -1.21 -3.33 40.12
N THR A 264 -1.78 -2.79 41.20
CA THR A 264 -1.84 -1.35 41.47
C THR A 264 -0.67 -0.81 42.29
N TYR A 265 0.09 -1.68 42.94
CA TYR A 265 1.21 -1.28 43.80
C TYR A 265 2.37 -2.27 43.71
N VAL A 266 3.57 -1.79 44.09
CA VAL A 266 4.80 -2.60 44.15
C VAL A 266 4.77 -3.53 45.34
N GLN A 267 4.87 -4.83 45.08
CA GLN A 267 5.00 -5.86 46.13
C GLN A 267 6.48 -5.96 46.54
N ARG A 268 6.79 -5.49 47.74
CA ARG A 268 8.18 -5.41 48.26
C ARG A 268 8.77 -6.78 48.56
N GLU A 269 7.92 -7.78 48.77
CA GLU A 269 8.31 -9.14 49.11
C GLU A 269 8.99 -9.88 47.95
N ASN A 270 8.69 -9.46 46.71
CA ASN A 270 9.29 -10.07 45.53
C ASN A 270 9.55 -9.05 44.42
N LEU A 271 10.72 -8.43 44.48
CA LEU A 271 11.19 -7.43 43.51
C LEU A 271 11.76 -8.05 42.23
N TYR A 272 12.07 -9.35 42.24
CA TYR A 272 12.63 -10.09 41.09
C TYR A 272 11.63 -10.30 39.96
N LYS A 273 10.35 -9.98 40.13
CA LYS A 273 9.33 -10.02 39.08
C LYS A 273 9.19 -8.73 38.28
N TYR A 274 9.88 -7.67 38.67
CA TYR A 274 9.81 -6.37 38.04
C TYR A 274 11.05 -6.11 37.20
N PHE A 275 10.91 -6.13 35.90
CA PHE A 275 11.94 -5.87 34.91
C PHE A 275 11.31 -5.47 33.60
N TYR A 276 12.11 -5.03 32.62
CA TYR A 276 11.67 -4.80 31.25
C TYR A 276 12.17 -5.95 30.38
N ALA A 277 11.30 -6.48 29.53
CA ALA A 277 11.64 -7.46 28.51
C ALA A 277 10.99 -7.05 27.18
N VAL A 278 11.82 -6.78 26.18
CA VAL A 278 11.36 -6.32 24.85
C VAL A 278 11.81 -7.35 23.82
N SER A 279 10.83 -7.95 23.11
CA SER A 279 11.10 -8.97 22.10
C SER A 279 11.26 -8.38 20.70
N ASN A 280 10.56 -7.29 20.38
CA ASN A 280 10.65 -6.71 19.04
C ASN A 280 10.35 -5.20 19.04
N ILE A 281 10.98 -4.49 18.12
CA ILE A 281 10.68 -3.08 17.83
C ILE A 281 10.53 -2.92 16.34
N GLU A 282 9.33 -2.59 15.90
CA GLU A 282 9.01 -2.39 14.49
C GLU A 282 8.95 -0.90 14.17
N VAL A 283 9.75 -0.50 13.20
CA VAL A 283 9.75 0.86 12.65
C VAL A 283 9.73 0.73 11.13
N THR A 284 8.69 1.27 10.52
CA THR A 284 8.57 1.34 9.05
C THR A 284 8.63 2.81 8.61
N GLY A 285 9.51 3.09 7.68
CA GLY A 285 9.71 4.45 7.20
C GLY A 285 10.36 4.48 5.83
N ARG A 286 10.57 5.67 5.33
CA ARG A 286 11.33 5.92 4.10
C ARG A 286 12.44 6.91 4.37
N CYS A 287 13.50 6.86 3.59
CA CYS A 287 14.52 7.90 3.63
C CYS A 287 13.92 9.26 3.27
N LYS A 288 14.20 10.27 4.06
CA LYS A 288 13.90 11.65 3.68
C LYS A 288 14.91 12.08 2.62
N CYS A 289 14.44 12.21 1.39
CA CYS A 289 15.26 12.62 0.24
C CYS A 289 14.84 13.98 -0.32
N ASN A 290 14.07 14.76 0.42
CA ASN A 290 13.58 16.08 0.07
C ASN A 290 12.85 16.13 -1.29
N LEU A 291 12.20 15.03 -1.67
CA LEU A 291 11.51 14.83 -2.95
C LEU A 291 12.44 14.92 -4.18
N HIS A 292 13.72 14.56 -3.99
CA HIS A 292 14.74 14.57 -5.05
C HIS A 292 15.34 13.18 -5.31
N ALA A 293 14.75 12.11 -4.80
CA ALA A 293 15.15 10.74 -5.10
C ALA A 293 13.99 9.77 -4.92
N ASN A 294 13.93 8.75 -5.76
CA ASN A 294 12.99 7.63 -5.67
C ASN A 294 13.64 6.37 -5.09
N LEU A 295 14.96 6.37 -4.94
CA LEU A 295 15.72 5.26 -4.37
C LEU A 295 16.56 5.72 -3.18
N CYS A 296 16.62 4.84 -2.17
CA CYS A 296 17.53 4.96 -1.04
C CYS A 296 18.24 3.62 -0.86
N SER A 297 19.54 3.64 -0.84
CA SER A 297 20.38 2.44 -0.75
C SER A 297 21.35 2.54 0.43
N PHE A 298 21.73 1.38 0.96
CA PHE A 298 22.72 1.29 2.02
C PHE A 298 24.12 1.26 1.39
N LYS A 299 24.91 2.31 1.60
CA LYS A 299 26.27 2.48 1.06
C LYS A 299 27.20 2.93 2.18
N GLU A 300 28.39 2.33 2.27
CA GLU A 300 29.43 2.70 3.23
C GLU A 300 28.93 2.77 4.69
N GLY A 301 28.07 1.81 5.06
CA GLY A 301 27.53 1.72 6.43
C GLY A 301 26.41 2.69 6.76
N THR A 302 25.89 3.46 5.79
CA THR A 302 24.79 4.41 5.98
C THR A 302 23.78 4.36 4.86
N LEU A 303 22.52 4.72 5.18
CA LEU A 303 21.49 4.94 4.19
C LEU A 303 21.75 6.25 3.44
N GLN A 304 21.68 6.21 2.10
CA GLN A 304 21.89 7.37 1.23
C GLN A 304 20.84 7.41 0.14
N CYS A 305 20.30 8.61 -0.11
CA CYS A 305 19.42 8.84 -1.24
C CYS A 305 20.20 8.80 -2.56
N GLU A 306 19.67 8.15 -3.58
CA GLU A 306 20.19 8.23 -4.94
C GLU A 306 19.69 9.49 -5.61
N CYS A 307 20.40 10.60 -5.37
CA CYS A 307 19.94 11.94 -5.70
C CYS A 307 19.79 12.18 -7.19
N GLU A 308 18.62 12.64 -7.55
CA GLU A 308 18.21 13.11 -8.87
C GLU A 308 18.16 14.67 -8.91
N HIS A 309 17.59 15.26 -9.96
CA HIS A 309 17.34 16.71 -10.09
C HIS A 309 18.59 17.57 -9.84
N ASN A 310 19.77 17.07 -10.22
CA ASN A 310 21.06 17.76 -9.99
C ASN A 310 21.35 18.10 -8.53
N THR A 311 20.81 17.29 -7.61
CA THR A 311 21.09 17.40 -6.18
C THR A 311 22.12 16.37 -5.72
N THR A 312 22.67 16.57 -4.54
CA THR A 312 23.68 15.72 -3.92
C THR A 312 23.61 15.79 -2.39
N GLY A 313 24.33 14.92 -1.74
CA GLY A 313 24.34 14.75 -0.28
C GLY A 313 23.51 13.57 0.15
N GLN A 314 23.61 13.17 1.42
CA GLN A 314 22.92 12.01 1.98
C GLN A 314 21.38 12.10 1.81
N ASP A 315 20.82 13.30 1.93
CA ASP A 315 19.39 13.62 1.85
C ASP A 315 19.03 14.43 0.59
N CYS A 316 19.92 14.49 -0.41
CA CYS A 316 19.78 15.38 -1.58
C CYS A 316 19.58 16.85 -1.20
N GLY A 317 20.18 17.26 -0.07
CA GLY A 317 20.01 18.59 0.52
C GLY A 317 20.90 19.70 -0.07
N LYS A 318 21.60 19.43 -1.17
CA LYS A 318 22.52 20.39 -1.82
C LYS A 318 22.47 20.23 -3.33
N CYS A 319 22.73 21.31 -4.08
CA CYS A 319 22.93 21.25 -5.53
C CYS A 319 24.31 20.66 -5.87
N LYS A 320 24.42 19.87 -6.94
CA LYS A 320 25.69 19.45 -7.52
C LYS A 320 26.57 20.66 -7.88
N LYS A 321 27.87 20.47 -7.91
CA LYS A 321 28.87 21.55 -8.04
C LYS A 321 28.65 22.47 -9.25
N ASN A 322 28.19 21.93 -10.37
CA ASN A 322 27.96 22.67 -11.61
C ASN A 322 26.55 23.25 -11.76
N PHE A 323 25.69 23.06 -10.75
CA PHE A 323 24.27 23.45 -10.81
C PHE A 323 23.89 24.43 -9.69
N ARG A 324 24.81 25.32 -9.30
CA ARG A 324 24.66 26.28 -8.20
C ARG A 324 24.11 27.65 -8.62
N THR A 325 23.72 27.82 -9.87
CA THR A 325 23.13 29.08 -10.37
C THR A 325 21.78 29.39 -9.74
N ARG A 326 21.10 28.38 -9.21
CA ARG A 326 19.89 28.51 -8.39
C ARG A 326 20.15 28.02 -6.97
N SER A 327 19.53 28.66 -5.99
CA SER A 327 19.55 28.17 -4.62
C SER A 327 18.81 26.83 -4.52
N TRP A 328 19.36 25.88 -3.74
CA TRP A 328 18.69 24.62 -3.47
C TRP A 328 17.33 24.85 -2.79
N ARG A 329 16.34 24.05 -3.17
CA ARG A 329 15.03 23.98 -2.55
C ARG A 329 14.59 22.52 -2.48
N ALA A 330 13.86 22.15 -1.44
CA ALA A 330 13.18 20.85 -1.41
C ALA A 330 12.12 20.79 -2.52
N GLY A 331 11.83 19.62 -3.03
CA GLY A 331 10.68 19.39 -3.88
C GLY A 331 9.38 19.65 -3.11
N SER A 332 8.28 19.82 -3.83
CA SER A 332 6.97 20.09 -3.24
C SER A 332 5.90 19.23 -3.91
N TYR A 333 4.88 18.87 -3.16
CA TYR A 333 3.64 18.29 -3.68
C TYR A 333 2.68 19.34 -4.22
N LEU A 334 2.92 20.61 -3.90
CA LEU A 334 2.07 21.71 -4.27
C LEU A 334 2.50 22.32 -5.61
N PRO A 335 1.58 22.92 -6.38
CA PRO A 335 1.91 23.63 -7.60
C PRO A 335 2.77 24.88 -7.31
N LEU A 336 3.42 25.38 -8.35
CA LEU A 336 4.16 26.64 -8.30
C LEU A 336 3.31 27.81 -7.73
N PRO A 337 3.93 28.75 -7.03
CA PRO A 337 5.35 29.13 -7.06
C PRO A 337 6.28 28.37 -6.10
N ASN A 338 5.77 27.42 -5.33
CA ASN A 338 6.57 26.71 -4.30
C ASN A 338 7.58 25.69 -4.87
N GLY A 339 7.41 25.29 -6.14
CA GLY A 339 8.37 24.48 -6.87
C GLY A 339 9.53 25.31 -7.45
N SER A 340 9.77 25.29 -8.75
CA SER A 340 10.79 26.12 -9.40
C SER A 340 10.22 27.48 -9.86
N PRO A 341 10.91 28.61 -9.64
CA PRO A 341 10.40 29.95 -9.98
C PRO A 341 10.20 30.22 -11.48
N ASN A 342 10.61 29.30 -12.36
CA ASN A 342 10.50 29.48 -13.81
C ASN A 342 9.77 28.32 -14.52
N ALA A 343 9.09 27.46 -13.79
CA ALA A 343 8.31 26.40 -14.38
C ALA A 343 6.82 26.72 -14.29
N TYR A 344 6.18 26.88 -15.43
CA TYR A 344 4.75 27.10 -15.54
C TYR A 344 4.02 25.77 -15.32
N CYS A 345 3.03 25.77 -14.46
CA CYS A 345 2.20 24.63 -14.17
C CYS A 345 1.00 24.62 -15.11
N GLU A 346 1.16 24.04 -16.29
CA GLU A 346 0.11 23.94 -17.30
C GLU A 346 -0.61 22.60 -17.16
N CYS A 347 -1.67 22.59 -16.37
CA CYS A 347 -2.50 21.42 -16.13
C CYS A 347 -3.92 21.59 -16.66
N TYR A 348 -4.14 22.56 -17.51
CA TYR A 348 -5.45 22.86 -18.12
C TYR A 348 -6.61 22.90 -17.11
N GLY A 349 -6.36 23.45 -15.90
CA GLY A 349 -7.39 23.50 -14.86
C GLY A 349 -7.69 22.16 -14.15
N HIS A 350 -7.15 21.03 -14.66
CA HIS A 350 -7.43 19.70 -14.13
C HIS A 350 -6.57 19.28 -12.94
N SER A 351 -5.59 20.05 -12.56
CA SER A 351 -4.82 19.85 -11.33
C SER A 351 -4.36 21.18 -10.75
N ASN A 352 -4.39 21.25 -9.41
CA ASN A 352 -3.85 22.37 -8.66
C ASN A 352 -2.41 22.11 -8.20
N ARG A 353 -1.81 20.98 -8.61
CA ARG A 353 -0.50 20.53 -8.14
C ARG A 353 0.37 20.10 -9.30
N CYS A 354 1.61 20.57 -9.27
CA CYS A 354 2.65 20.14 -10.20
C CYS A 354 3.89 19.71 -9.43
N SER A 355 4.63 18.80 -10.01
CA SER A 355 6.00 18.47 -9.66
C SER A 355 6.92 18.96 -10.76
N TYR A 356 8.04 19.56 -10.40
CA TYR A 356 9.05 19.98 -11.35
C TYR A 356 10.25 19.04 -11.30
N ILE A 357 10.65 18.54 -12.44
CA ILE A 357 11.78 17.63 -12.60
C ILE A 357 12.94 18.46 -13.16
N ASP A 358 13.82 18.92 -12.26
CA ASP A 358 14.95 19.83 -12.61
C ASP A 358 15.85 19.29 -13.73
N PHE A 359 16.13 17.99 -13.73
CA PHE A 359 17.02 17.37 -14.72
C PHE A 359 16.44 17.45 -16.15
N LEU A 360 15.14 17.19 -16.29
CA LEU A 360 14.45 17.24 -17.57
C LEU A 360 13.95 18.64 -17.91
N ASN A 361 14.02 19.57 -16.98
CA ASN A 361 13.40 20.89 -17.06
C ASN A 361 11.90 20.81 -17.40
N VAL A 362 11.21 19.79 -16.85
CA VAL A 362 9.82 19.44 -17.16
C VAL A 362 8.97 19.59 -15.92
N VAL A 363 7.80 20.19 -16.11
CA VAL A 363 6.72 20.21 -15.12
C VAL A 363 5.76 19.09 -15.42
N THR A 364 5.34 18.35 -14.39
CA THR A 364 4.30 17.33 -14.51
C THR A 364 3.19 17.62 -13.51
N CYS A 365 1.95 17.51 -13.96
CA CYS A 365 0.78 17.66 -13.12
C CYS A 365 0.62 16.45 -12.21
N VAL A 366 0.17 16.67 -10.98
CA VAL A 366 -0.07 15.63 -9.99
C VAL A 366 -1.56 15.58 -9.67
N SER A 367 -2.12 14.37 -9.62
CA SER A 367 -3.54 14.14 -9.31
C SER A 367 -4.48 14.87 -10.26
N CYS A 368 -4.45 14.50 -11.53
CA CYS A 368 -5.37 15.01 -12.54
C CYS A 368 -6.83 14.72 -12.15
N LYS A 369 -7.68 15.74 -12.19
CA LYS A 369 -9.12 15.70 -11.97
C LYS A 369 -9.87 15.57 -13.29
N HIS A 370 -11.24 15.59 -13.23
CA HIS A 370 -12.12 15.62 -14.41
C HIS A 370 -11.84 14.47 -15.39
N ASN A 371 -11.51 13.30 -14.84
CA ASN A 371 -11.22 12.09 -15.60
C ASN A 371 -10.06 12.23 -16.60
N THR A 372 -9.13 13.14 -16.32
CA THR A 372 -7.93 13.35 -17.14
C THR A 372 -6.71 12.62 -16.58
N ARG A 373 -5.70 12.42 -17.42
CA ARG A 373 -4.39 11.81 -17.13
C ARG A 373 -3.30 12.40 -18.03
N GLY A 374 -2.06 12.05 -17.74
CA GLY A 374 -0.88 12.49 -18.51
C GLY A 374 -0.10 13.58 -17.81
N GLN A 375 1.05 13.95 -18.39
CA GLN A 375 1.98 14.91 -17.81
C GLN A 375 1.35 16.28 -17.50
N HIS A 376 0.43 16.72 -18.34
CA HIS A 376 -0.30 17.99 -18.23
C HIS A 376 -1.80 17.75 -18.04
N CYS A 377 -2.23 16.55 -17.67
CA CYS A 377 -3.64 16.15 -17.60
C CYS A 377 -4.37 16.32 -18.95
N GLN A 378 -3.66 16.14 -20.06
CA GLN A 378 -4.14 16.42 -21.42
C GLN A 378 -4.89 15.25 -22.08
N HIS A 379 -4.88 14.07 -21.48
CA HIS A 379 -5.53 12.87 -22.00
C HIS A 379 -6.66 12.42 -21.08
N CYS A 380 -7.65 11.74 -21.61
CA CYS A 380 -8.68 11.12 -20.79
C CYS A 380 -8.21 9.80 -20.17
N ARG A 381 -8.75 9.46 -18.99
CA ARG A 381 -8.55 8.16 -18.35
C ARG A 381 -9.22 7.05 -19.18
N LEU A 382 -8.85 5.81 -18.89
CA LEU A 382 -9.52 4.64 -19.47
C LEU A 382 -11.00 4.67 -19.06
N GLY A 383 -11.89 4.31 -19.96
CA GLY A 383 -13.34 4.43 -19.77
C GLY A 383 -13.91 5.82 -20.13
N PHE A 384 -13.05 6.77 -20.54
CA PHE A 384 -13.43 8.11 -20.98
C PHE A 384 -12.80 8.45 -22.32
N TYR A 385 -13.47 9.24 -23.12
CA TYR A 385 -12.98 9.74 -24.40
C TYR A 385 -13.07 11.27 -24.47
N ARG A 386 -12.30 11.88 -25.36
CA ARG A 386 -12.24 13.32 -25.49
C ARG A 386 -13.50 13.90 -26.11
N ASN A 387 -14.08 14.89 -25.45
CA ASN A 387 -15.13 15.72 -26.03
C ASN A 387 -14.51 16.66 -27.07
N GLY A 388 -14.77 16.41 -28.36
CA GLY A 388 -14.26 17.26 -29.43
C GLY A 388 -14.82 18.69 -29.47
N SER A 389 -15.89 18.95 -28.72
CA SER A 389 -16.54 20.27 -28.64
C SER A 389 -16.06 21.08 -27.41
N ALA A 390 -15.31 20.46 -26.51
CA ALA A 390 -14.81 21.11 -25.30
C ALA A 390 -13.33 21.51 -25.45
N GLU A 391 -12.96 22.63 -24.87
CA GLU A 391 -11.56 23.04 -24.76
C GLU A 391 -10.81 22.20 -23.73
N LEU A 392 -9.47 22.26 -23.74
CA LEU A 392 -8.65 21.40 -22.87
C LEU A 392 -8.78 21.72 -21.38
N ASP A 393 -9.23 22.91 -21.05
CA ASP A 393 -9.43 23.40 -19.68
C ASP A 393 -10.88 23.24 -19.19
N ASP A 394 -11.76 22.70 -20.02
CA ASP A 394 -13.16 22.43 -19.64
C ASP A 394 -13.21 21.21 -18.72
N GLU A 395 -13.97 21.31 -17.62
CA GLU A 395 -14.20 20.19 -16.69
C GLU A 395 -14.85 18.98 -17.35
N ASN A 396 -15.58 19.19 -18.46
CA ASN A 396 -16.25 18.14 -19.26
C ASN A 396 -15.42 17.70 -20.48
N VAL A 397 -14.12 17.96 -20.51
CA VAL A 397 -13.22 17.55 -21.61
C VAL A 397 -13.18 16.04 -21.82
N CYS A 398 -13.42 15.25 -20.79
CA CYS A 398 -13.49 13.80 -20.83
C CYS A 398 -14.89 13.30 -20.52
N ILE A 399 -15.52 12.70 -21.54
CA ILE A 399 -16.85 12.12 -21.46
C ILE A 399 -16.73 10.62 -21.20
N GLU A 400 -17.57 10.10 -20.34
CA GLU A 400 -17.61 8.68 -20.04
C GLU A 400 -18.05 7.87 -21.26
N CYS A 401 -17.40 6.75 -21.49
CA CYS A 401 -17.70 5.87 -22.61
C CYS A 401 -19.12 5.34 -22.57
N ASN A 402 -19.65 5.06 -21.38
CA ASN A 402 -20.98 4.50 -21.16
C ASN A 402 -21.27 3.29 -22.07
N CYS A 403 -20.29 2.40 -22.18
CA CYS A 403 -20.43 1.18 -22.94
C CYS A 403 -21.46 0.25 -22.28
N ASN A 404 -22.34 -0.33 -23.08
CA ASN A 404 -23.31 -1.28 -22.56
C ASN A 404 -22.60 -2.48 -21.93
N GLN A 405 -22.83 -2.74 -20.65
CA GLN A 405 -22.11 -3.78 -19.89
C GLN A 405 -22.33 -5.20 -20.44
N ILE A 406 -23.44 -5.41 -21.14
CA ILE A 406 -23.81 -6.70 -21.70
C ILE A 406 -23.32 -6.83 -23.14
N GLY A 407 -23.49 -5.79 -23.94
CA GLY A 407 -23.19 -5.80 -25.37
C GLY A 407 -21.74 -5.47 -25.70
N SER A 408 -20.95 -4.90 -24.80
CA SER A 408 -19.55 -4.56 -25.04
C SER A 408 -18.59 -5.60 -24.45
N LEU A 409 -17.38 -5.66 -25.02
CA LEU A 409 -16.29 -6.52 -24.50
C LEU A 409 -15.70 -5.97 -23.20
N HIS A 410 -15.67 -4.66 -23.04
CA HIS A 410 -15.19 -3.94 -21.87
C HIS A 410 -15.84 -2.54 -21.82
N ASP A 411 -15.63 -1.83 -20.74
CA ASP A 411 -16.14 -0.47 -20.46
C ASP A 411 -15.38 0.66 -21.18
N ARG A 412 -14.39 0.31 -22.02
CA ARG A 412 -13.54 1.27 -22.74
C ARG A 412 -14.06 1.52 -24.14
N CYS A 413 -13.88 2.75 -24.59
CA CYS A 413 -14.17 3.16 -25.95
C CYS A 413 -12.90 3.70 -26.65
N ASN A 414 -12.97 3.88 -27.95
CA ASN A 414 -11.94 4.55 -28.73
C ASN A 414 -11.99 6.08 -28.52
N GLU A 415 -11.09 6.81 -29.19
CA GLU A 415 -10.98 8.28 -29.09
C GLU A 415 -12.23 9.04 -29.57
N THR A 416 -13.11 8.39 -30.30
CA THR A 416 -14.36 8.95 -30.80
C THR A 416 -15.59 8.51 -29.98
N GLY A 417 -15.38 7.75 -28.90
CA GLY A 417 -16.45 7.31 -28.01
C GLY A 417 -17.16 6.03 -28.43
N TYR A 418 -16.63 5.29 -29.41
CA TYR A 418 -17.19 4.00 -29.85
C TYR A 418 -16.65 2.87 -28.98
N CYS A 419 -17.55 2.06 -28.47
CA CYS A 419 -17.24 0.87 -27.69
C CYS A 419 -16.92 -0.33 -28.58
N GLU A 420 -16.14 -1.26 -28.08
CA GLU A 420 -15.86 -2.54 -28.75
C GLU A 420 -16.96 -3.53 -28.39
N CYS A 421 -17.76 -3.89 -29.40
CA CYS A 421 -18.93 -4.70 -29.19
C CYS A 421 -18.62 -6.20 -29.22
N ARG A 422 -19.39 -6.94 -28.46
CA ARG A 422 -19.44 -8.41 -28.54
C ARG A 422 -20.09 -8.85 -29.84
N GLU A 423 -19.87 -10.11 -30.19
CA GLU A 423 -20.48 -10.70 -31.36
C GLU A 423 -22.00 -10.51 -31.36
N GLY A 424 -22.54 -10.02 -32.48
CA GLY A 424 -23.95 -9.74 -32.64
C GLY A 424 -24.41 -8.38 -32.11
N ALA A 425 -23.65 -7.71 -31.28
CA ALA A 425 -23.98 -6.37 -30.78
C ALA A 425 -23.48 -5.29 -31.73
N ALA A 426 -24.17 -4.16 -31.78
CA ALA A 426 -23.95 -3.04 -32.69
C ALA A 426 -24.20 -1.69 -31.98
N GLY A 427 -23.94 -0.62 -32.70
CA GLY A 427 -24.12 0.74 -32.23
C GLY A 427 -22.88 1.31 -31.53
N PRO A 428 -22.80 2.62 -31.31
CA PRO A 428 -21.65 3.28 -30.70
C PRO A 428 -21.37 2.83 -29.26
N LYS A 429 -22.42 2.38 -28.57
CA LYS A 429 -22.36 1.93 -27.16
C LYS A 429 -22.60 0.44 -26.99
N CYS A 430 -22.75 -0.30 -28.11
CA CYS A 430 -23.10 -1.71 -28.13
C CYS A 430 -24.45 -2.00 -27.46
N ASP A 431 -25.38 -1.11 -27.61
CA ASP A 431 -26.75 -1.15 -27.07
C ASP A 431 -27.79 -1.63 -28.10
N ASP A 432 -27.39 -1.77 -29.37
CA ASP A 432 -28.18 -2.32 -30.46
C ASP A 432 -27.67 -3.71 -30.86
N CYS A 433 -28.47 -4.43 -31.63
CA CYS A 433 -28.06 -5.69 -32.26
C CYS A 433 -27.84 -5.54 -33.76
N LEU A 434 -26.91 -6.29 -34.33
CA LEU A 434 -26.72 -6.45 -35.76
C LEU A 434 -28.00 -7.02 -36.43
N PRO A 435 -28.22 -6.78 -37.72
CA PRO A 435 -29.27 -7.47 -38.47
C PRO A 435 -29.19 -8.99 -38.23
N ASN A 436 -30.34 -9.63 -38.12
CA ASN A 436 -30.50 -11.05 -37.78
C ASN A 436 -30.11 -11.44 -36.33
N TYR A 437 -30.04 -10.45 -35.43
CA TYR A 437 -29.90 -10.68 -34.00
C TYR A 437 -31.03 -9.98 -33.24
N TYR A 438 -31.42 -10.52 -32.10
CA TYR A 438 -32.40 -9.91 -31.19
C TYR A 438 -31.81 -9.70 -29.81
N TRP A 439 -32.28 -8.69 -29.08
CA TRP A 439 -31.78 -8.32 -27.76
C TRP A 439 -32.50 -9.11 -26.65
N ARG A 440 -31.77 -9.85 -25.87
CA ARG A 440 -32.23 -10.48 -24.63
C ARG A 440 -31.08 -10.69 -23.68
N GLN A 441 -30.79 -9.69 -22.81
CA GLN A 441 -29.57 -9.72 -21.99
C GLN A 441 -28.30 -10.00 -22.84
N GLY A 442 -28.20 -9.35 -23.97
CA GLY A 442 -27.21 -9.55 -25.01
C GLY A 442 -27.86 -9.78 -26.38
N CYS A 443 -27.06 -9.73 -27.44
CA CYS A 443 -27.52 -9.98 -28.79
C CYS A 443 -27.36 -11.44 -29.14
N PHE A 444 -28.47 -12.09 -29.47
CA PHE A 444 -28.51 -13.50 -29.86
C PHE A 444 -29.00 -13.62 -31.32
N PRO A 445 -28.48 -14.57 -32.11
CA PRO A 445 -28.94 -14.80 -33.46
C PRO A 445 -30.43 -15.08 -33.48
N ASN A 446 -31.13 -14.49 -34.44
CA ASN A 446 -32.54 -14.83 -34.72
C ASN A 446 -32.64 -16.30 -35.11
N VAL A 447 -33.50 -17.02 -34.44
CA VAL A 447 -33.86 -18.38 -34.80
C VAL A 447 -35.03 -18.37 -35.81
N CYS A 448 -35.91 -17.37 -35.68
CA CYS A 448 -36.97 -17.09 -36.62
C CYS A 448 -37.28 -15.61 -36.71
N ASP A 449 -37.73 -15.12 -37.84
CA ASP A 449 -38.21 -13.75 -38.07
C ASP A 449 -39.35 -13.75 -39.10
N GLU A 450 -39.81 -12.58 -39.51
CA GLU A 450 -40.91 -12.45 -40.49
C GLU A 450 -40.40 -12.29 -41.95
N GLU A 451 -39.08 -12.17 -42.15
CA GLU A 451 -38.51 -11.86 -43.47
C GLU A 451 -37.64 -12.99 -44.04
N LEU A 452 -36.67 -13.51 -43.30
CA LEU A 452 -35.66 -14.46 -43.78
C LEU A 452 -35.74 -15.84 -43.12
N LEU A 453 -36.08 -15.89 -41.86
CA LEU A 453 -36.13 -17.13 -41.05
C LEU A 453 -37.58 -17.46 -40.69
N ILE A 454 -38.43 -17.49 -41.70
CA ILE A 454 -39.89 -17.67 -41.56
C ILE A 454 -40.19 -19.08 -41.05
N CYS A 455 -41.02 -19.16 -40.01
CA CYS A 455 -41.54 -20.44 -39.53
C CYS A 455 -42.44 -21.05 -40.58
N GLN A 456 -42.09 -22.25 -41.05
CA GLN A 456 -42.79 -22.95 -42.13
C GLN A 456 -44.06 -23.64 -41.58
N ASN A 457 -44.88 -24.13 -42.54
CA ASN A 457 -46.05 -24.96 -42.26
C ASN A 457 -47.04 -24.35 -41.22
N GLY A 458 -47.18 -23.04 -41.23
CA GLY A 458 -48.09 -22.33 -40.32
C GLY A 458 -47.59 -22.20 -38.89
N GLY A 459 -46.32 -22.38 -38.67
CA GLY A 459 -45.66 -22.07 -37.41
C GLY A 459 -45.59 -20.57 -37.15
N THR A 460 -45.61 -20.14 -35.92
CA THR A 460 -45.48 -18.74 -35.52
C THR A 460 -44.14 -18.51 -34.80
N CYS A 461 -43.45 -17.43 -35.17
CA CYS A 461 -42.22 -17.04 -34.51
C CYS A 461 -42.53 -16.41 -33.15
N TYR A 462 -41.94 -16.97 -32.07
CA TYR A 462 -42.10 -16.45 -30.74
C TYR A 462 -40.83 -15.69 -30.33
N GLN A 463 -40.94 -14.37 -30.28
CA GLN A 463 -39.88 -13.46 -29.81
C GLN A 463 -38.49 -13.72 -30.44
N ASN A 464 -38.44 -14.04 -31.73
CA ASN A 464 -37.23 -14.36 -32.50
C ASN A 464 -36.39 -15.56 -31.95
N GLN A 465 -36.92 -16.27 -30.97
CA GLN A 465 -36.18 -17.32 -30.23
C GLN A 465 -36.51 -18.73 -30.72
N ARG A 466 -37.72 -18.94 -31.14
CA ARG A 466 -38.18 -20.27 -31.59
C ARG A 466 -39.47 -20.15 -32.40
N CYS A 467 -39.62 -21.07 -33.28
CA CYS A 467 -40.92 -21.30 -33.90
C CYS A 467 -41.83 -22.14 -33.00
N ILE A 468 -43.06 -21.70 -32.82
CA ILE A 468 -44.14 -22.51 -32.26
C ILE A 468 -44.78 -23.25 -33.42
N CYS A 469 -44.49 -24.54 -33.51
CA CYS A 469 -44.96 -25.38 -34.59
C CYS A 469 -46.40 -25.88 -34.32
N PRO A 470 -47.28 -25.93 -35.33
CA PRO A 470 -48.58 -26.56 -35.23
C PRO A 470 -48.46 -28.06 -34.97
N ALA A 471 -49.57 -28.66 -34.54
CA ALA A 471 -49.66 -30.09 -34.36
C ALA A 471 -49.35 -30.81 -35.69
N GLY A 472 -48.37 -31.74 -35.65
CA GLY A 472 -47.94 -32.45 -36.84
C GLY A 472 -46.60 -31.99 -37.45
N TYR A 473 -46.03 -30.87 -36.98
CA TYR A 473 -44.74 -30.37 -37.46
C TYR A 473 -43.70 -30.22 -36.32
N LYS A 474 -42.43 -30.35 -36.67
CA LYS A 474 -41.26 -30.18 -35.78
C LYS A 474 -40.09 -29.58 -36.56
N GLY A 475 -39.00 -29.28 -35.87
CA GLY A 475 -37.81 -28.64 -36.44
C GLY A 475 -37.65 -27.21 -35.94
N VAL A 476 -36.50 -26.59 -36.23
CA VAL A 476 -36.19 -25.23 -35.77
C VAL A 476 -37.11 -24.20 -36.38
N LEU A 477 -37.43 -24.38 -37.68
CA LEU A 477 -38.36 -23.55 -38.45
C LEU A 477 -39.66 -24.25 -38.76
N CYS A 478 -40.01 -25.33 -38.05
CA CYS A 478 -41.18 -26.16 -38.31
C CYS A 478 -41.16 -26.85 -39.69
N GLU A 479 -39.99 -27.10 -40.24
CA GLU A 479 -39.75 -27.62 -41.59
C GLU A 479 -39.98 -29.13 -41.71
N GLN A 480 -40.08 -29.83 -40.61
CA GLN A 480 -40.21 -31.30 -40.60
C GLN A 480 -41.59 -31.73 -40.09
N SER A 481 -42.22 -32.67 -40.79
CA SER A 481 -43.44 -33.25 -40.28
C SER A 481 -43.18 -34.21 -39.10
N LYS A 482 -44.04 -34.18 -38.08
CA LYS A 482 -44.06 -35.19 -37.03
C LYS A 482 -44.66 -36.47 -37.60
N CYS A 483 -43.95 -37.55 -37.49
CA CYS A 483 -44.54 -38.86 -37.81
C CYS A 483 -45.59 -39.22 -36.77
N ASP A 484 -46.85 -39.39 -37.19
CA ASP A 484 -47.88 -40.01 -36.36
C ASP A 484 -47.57 -41.49 -36.15
N SER A 485 -47.78 -41.96 -34.94
CA SER A 485 -47.44 -43.31 -34.50
C SER A 485 -48.21 -44.46 -35.18
N ASP A 486 -49.11 -44.13 -36.11
CA ASP A 486 -49.99 -45.12 -36.76
C ASP A 486 -49.66 -45.44 -38.25
N THR A 487 -48.63 -44.84 -38.82
CA THR A 487 -48.16 -45.21 -40.17
C THR A 487 -46.68 -45.62 -40.13
N LYS A 488 -46.43 -46.91 -40.40
CA LYS A 488 -45.09 -47.50 -40.53
C LYS A 488 -44.32 -46.89 -41.68
N ALA A 489 -43.68 -45.77 -41.52
CA ALA A 489 -42.59 -45.30 -42.39
C ALA A 489 -41.92 -44.03 -41.83
N CYS A 490 -41.25 -44.16 -40.70
CA CYS A 490 -40.27 -43.18 -40.27
C CYS A 490 -39.09 -43.90 -39.61
N ASN A 491 -38.19 -44.38 -40.44
CA ASN A 491 -36.94 -44.93 -39.93
C ASN A 491 -36.04 -43.82 -39.42
N SER A 492 -36.07 -43.58 -38.13
CA SER A 492 -35.04 -42.82 -37.45
C SER A 492 -33.85 -43.71 -37.10
N ALA A 493 -32.93 -43.84 -38.01
CA ALA A 493 -31.64 -44.43 -37.74
C ALA A 493 -30.56 -43.46 -38.22
N SER A 494 -30.14 -42.52 -37.40
CA SER A 494 -28.83 -41.87 -37.60
C SER A 494 -28.39 -40.92 -36.50
N SER A 495 -28.89 -40.98 -35.27
CA SER A 495 -28.45 -40.01 -34.23
C SER A 495 -27.48 -40.58 -33.20
N THR A 496 -27.31 -41.90 -33.13
CA THR A 496 -26.46 -42.50 -32.09
C THR A 496 -24.98 -42.67 -32.47
N TYR A 497 -24.67 -42.69 -33.80
CA TYR A 497 -23.29 -42.82 -34.26
C TYR A 497 -22.46 -41.53 -34.19
N LEU A 498 -23.07 -40.35 -34.41
CA LEU A 498 -22.36 -39.09 -34.34
C LEU A 498 -21.98 -38.74 -32.89
N SER A 499 -22.82 -39.07 -31.92
CA SER A 499 -22.54 -38.78 -30.50
C SER A 499 -21.37 -39.61 -29.96
N LEU A 500 -21.18 -40.84 -30.40
CA LEU A 500 -20.06 -41.70 -30.00
C LEU A 500 -18.74 -41.24 -30.62
N ILE A 501 -18.73 -40.76 -31.84
CA ILE A 501 -17.54 -40.26 -32.53
C ILE A 501 -17.06 -38.95 -31.90
N THR A 502 -17.96 -38.03 -31.58
CA THR A 502 -17.59 -36.77 -30.88
C THR A 502 -17.08 -37.02 -29.49
N PHE A 503 -17.62 -38.03 -28.77
CA PHE A 503 -17.11 -38.39 -27.45
C PHE A 503 -15.70 -39.02 -27.49
N LEU A 504 -15.43 -39.85 -28.51
CA LEU A 504 -14.13 -40.48 -28.73
C LEU A 504 -13.07 -39.45 -29.19
N ILE A 505 -13.43 -38.51 -30.02
CA ILE A 505 -12.52 -37.42 -30.46
C ILE A 505 -12.18 -36.50 -29.30
N SER A 506 -13.14 -36.12 -28.46
CA SER A 506 -12.87 -35.26 -27.28
C SER A 506 -12.02 -35.99 -26.23
N ALA A 507 -12.20 -37.29 -26.03
CA ALA A 507 -11.37 -38.09 -25.15
C ALA A 507 -9.92 -38.22 -25.66
N LEU A 508 -9.75 -38.36 -26.99
CA LEU A 508 -8.42 -38.43 -27.63
C LEU A 508 -7.66 -37.11 -27.55
N ILE A 509 -8.37 -35.97 -27.70
CA ILE A 509 -7.80 -34.60 -27.57
C ILE A 509 -7.37 -34.34 -26.11
N LEU A 510 -8.14 -34.81 -25.13
CA LEU A 510 -7.79 -34.71 -23.70
C LEU A 510 -6.58 -35.57 -23.33
N GLN A 511 -6.41 -36.74 -23.97
CA GLN A 511 -5.21 -37.58 -23.76
C GLN A 511 -3.98 -36.99 -24.45
N LEU A 512 -4.11 -36.38 -25.63
CA LEU A 512 -3.00 -35.72 -26.30
C LEU A 512 -2.54 -34.44 -25.58
N ARG A 513 -3.44 -33.69 -24.93
CA ARG A 513 -3.05 -32.57 -24.08
C ARG A 513 -2.27 -33.00 -22.83
N ARG A 514 -2.57 -34.15 -22.26
CA ARG A 514 -1.80 -34.71 -21.10
C ARG A 514 -0.41 -35.25 -21.46
N LEU A 515 -0.13 -35.46 -22.74
CA LEU A 515 1.18 -35.91 -23.25
C LEU A 515 2.07 -34.74 -23.73
N LEU A 516 1.54 -33.51 -23.84
CA LEU A 516 2.27 -32.31 -24.25
C LEU A 516 2.63 -31.37 -23.07
N ASP A 517 2.17 -31.69 -21.86
CA ASP A 517 2.50 -30.99 -20.60
C ASP A 517 3.52 -31.78 -19.75
N PHE A 518 4.49 -32.44 -20.43
CA PHE A 518 5.70 -32.99 -19.81
C PHE A 518 6.93 -32.44 -20.47
#